data_234495c45872d60045db9d24dc4e5daf
#
_entry.id   234495c45872d60045db9d24dc4e5daf
#
_cell.length_a   1.000
_cell.length_b   1.000
_cell.length_c   1.000
_cell.angle_alpha   90.00
_cell.angle_beta   90.00
_cell.angle_gamma   90.00
#
_symmetry.space_group_name_H-M   'P 1'
#
loop_
_entity.id
_entity.type
_entity.pdbx_description
1 polymer ?
#
loop_
_entity_poly.entity_id
_entity_poly.type
_entity_poly.pdbx_seq_one_letter_code
_entity_poly.pdbx_strand_id
1 'polypeptide(L)'
;MPVPLVTVEDIEAALGRPLTDSESARATFIADKLAEAFKARARQTFTVETYTHRLKVDAGGRVVPTRAPLVAVEAVTADDGQSIPYQVRHGFIQVALPANEFVVVTYAAGLAEVPAAVRLQLADSVRRILLIPDAAAQGATQMTETTGPFTQTRQYATWAVGGQALLSPDDQALADAYRPRRAGHVWVMGGA
;
A
#
# COMPACT_ATOMS: atom_id res chain seq x y z
N MET A 1 15.77 -3.94 6.58
CA MET A 1 14.64 -3.14 7.10
C MET A 1 13.72 -2.81 5.93
N PRO A 2 12.39 -2.92 6.06
CA PRO A 2 11.48 -2.54 5.00
C PRO A 2 11.66 -1.06 4.68
N VAL A 3 11.71 -0.72 3.39
CA VAL A 3 11.79 0.67 2.94
C VAL A 3 10.46 1.37 3.23
N PRO A 4 10.45 2.52 3.92
CA PRO A 4 9.20 3.24 4.19
C PRO A 4 8.58 3.76 2.88
N LEU A 5 7.25 3.85 2.80
CA LEU A 5 6.56 4.40 1.63
C LEU A 5 6.73 5.92 1.51
N VAL A 6 6.99 6.60 2.63
CA VAL A 6 7.25 8.03 2.70
C VAL A 6 8.35 8.28 3.72
N THR A 7 9.28 9.15 3.42
CA THR A 7 10.40 9.49 4.30
C THR A 7 10.12 10.80 5.07
N VAL A 8 10.93 11.07 6.07
CA VAL A 8 10.87 12.35 6.83
C VAL A 8 11.15 13.51 5.88
N GLU A 9 12.12 13.36 4.99
CA GLU A 9 12.48 14.40 4.00
C GLU A 9 11.28 14.71 3.07
N ASP A 10 10.51 13.71 2.67
CA ASP A 10 9.30 13.92 1.86
C ASP A 10 8.25 14.73 2.62
N ILE A 11 8.09 14.47 3.93
CA ILE A 11 7.15 15.17 4.80
C ILE A 11 7.60 16.61 5.01
N GLU A 12 8.88 16.84 5.27
CA GLU A 12 9.45 18.18 5.42
C GLU A 12 9.33 18.99 4.13
N ALA A 13 9.60 18.36 2.98
CA ALA A 13 9.38 18.98 1.68
C ALA A 13 7.91 19.39 1.48
N ALA A 14 6.96 18.54 1.88
CA ALA A 14 5.53 18.84 1.82
C ALA A 14 5.12 19.95 2.79
N LEU A 15 5.76 20.04 3.97
CA LEU A 15 5.54 21.09 4.97
C LEU A 15 6.17 22.42 4.56
N GLY A 16 7.22 22.40 3.73
CA GLY A 16 8.05 23.58 3.39
C GLY A 16 8.96 24.05 4.52
N ARG A 17 9.16 23.22 5.56
CA ARG A 17 10.04 23.45 6.69
C ARG A 17 10.47 22.15 7.36
N PRO A 18 11.58 22.16 8.12
CA PRO A 18 11.95 21.01 8.95
C PRO A 18 10.86 20.72 10.02
N LEU A 19 10.78 19.45 10.41
CA LEU A 19 9.97 19.00 11.53
C LEU A 19 10.63 19.42 12.85
N THR A 20 9.83 19.79 13.82
CA THR A 20 10.31 19.93 15.21
C THR A 20 10.48 18.55 15.84
N ASP A 21 11.25 18.44 16.94
CA ASP A 21 11.48 17.18 17.64
C ASP A 21 10.17 16.52 18.07
N SER A 22 9.18 17.31 18.52
CA SER A 22 7.86 16.83 18.92
C SER A 22 7.01 16.36 17.73
N GLU A 23 7.18 16.98 16.56
CA GLU A 23 6.48 16.58 15.33
C GLU A 23 7.07 15.34 14.70
N SER A 24 8.38 15.12 14.84
CA SER A 24 9.10 14.03 14.17
C SER A 24 8.57 12.66 14.57
N ALA A 25 8.42 12.38 15.87
CA ALA A 25 7.85 11.11 16.35
C ALA A 25 6.40 10.93 15.91
N ARG A 26 5.59 12.01 15.95
CA ARG A 26 4.19 12.00 15.51
C ARG A 26 4.09 11.79 14.00
N ALA A 27 4.95 12.44 13.21
CA ALA A 27 4.99 12.31 11.77
C ALA A 27 5.29 10.87 11.34
N THR A 28 6.30 10.24 11.97
CA THR A 28 6.65 8.85 11.70
C THR A 28 5.48 7.91 12.01
N PHE A 29 4.84 8.05 13.17
CA PHE A 29 3.68 7.25 13.53
C PHE A 29 2.52 7.39 12.53
N ILE A 30 2.20 8.62 12.11
CA ILE A 30 1.15 8.89 11.13
C ILE A 30 1.53 8.28 9.77
N ALA A 31 2.78 8.45 9.34
CA ALA A 31 3.29 7.91 8.09
C ALA A 31 3.18 6.39 8.03
N ASP A 32 3.60 5.69 9.08
CA ASP A 32 3.50 4.24 9.18
C ASP A 32 2.04 3.77 9.13
N LYS A 33 1.17 4.42 9.88
CA LYS A 33 -0.27 4.10 9.89
C LYS A 33 -0.93 4.27 8.53
N LEU A 34 -0.64 5.39 7.84
CA LEU A 34 -1.16 5.64 6.48
C LEU A 34 -0.56 4.66 5.47
N ALA A 35 0.73 4.36 5.58
CA ALA A 35 1.41 3.40 4.71
C ALA A 35 0.79 2.01 4.81
N GLU A 36 0.52 1.52 6.02
CA GLU A 36 -0.13 0.21 6.22
C GLU A 36 -1.58 0.20 5.69
N ALA A 37 -2.35 1.27 5.95
CA ALA A 37 -3.70 1.39 5.41
C ALA A 37 -3.70 1.43 3.86
N PHE A 38 -2.72 2.14 3.26
CA PHE A 38 -2.55 2.24 1.81
C PHE A 38 -2.19 0.87 1.20
N LYS A 39 -1.20 0.16 1.77
CA LYS A 39 -0.81 -1.19 1.34
C LYS A 39 -1.98 -2.17 1.41
N ALA A 40 -2.73 -2.14 2.52
CA ALA A 40 -3.89 -3.00 2.72
C ALA A 40 -4.97 -2.75 1.66
N ARG A 41 -5.23 -1.48 1.31
CA ARG A 41 -6.20 -1.12 0.29
C ARG A 41 -5.71 -1.44 -1.12
N ALA A 42 -4.48 -1.10 -1.46
CA ALA A 42 -3.87 -1.38 -2.76
C ALA A 42 -3.69 -2.89 -3.00
N ARG A 43 -3.67 -3.71 -1.94
CA ARG A 43 -3.38 -5.16 -2.01
C ARG A 43 -2.11 -5.46 -2.79
N GLN A 44 -1.15 -4.58 -2.74
CA GLN A 44 0.12 -4.65 -3.45
C GLN A 44 1.27 -4.36 -2.50
N THR A 45 2.43 -4.97 -2.78
CA THR A 45 3.68 -4.71 -2.08
C THR A 45 4.46 -3.63 -2.83
N PHE A 46 4.83 -2.57 -2.13
CA PHE A 46 5.58 -1.42 -2.68
C PHE A 46 7.08 -1.50 -2.42
N THR A 47 7.52 -2.57 -1.81
CA THR A 47 8.93 -2.92 -1.59
C THR A 47 9.13 -4.37 -2.02
N VAL A 48 10.32 -4.70 -2.52
CA VAL A 48 10.63 -6.09 -2.85
C VAL A 48 10.87 -6.87 -1.57
N GLU A 49 10.09 -7.91 -1.37
CA GLU A 49 10.20 -8.83 -0.24
C GLU A 49 10.12 -10.28 -0.72
N THR A 50 10.77 -11.19 -0.01
CA THR A 50 10.71 -12.63 -0.30
C THR A 50 9.55 -13.26 0.47
N TYR A 51 8.76 -14.04 -0.25
CA TYR A 51 7.58 -14.75 0.27
C TYR A 51 7.71 -16.24 0.00
N THR A 52 7.26 -17.04 0.96
CA THR A 52 7.10 -18.49 0.77
C THR A 52 5.62 -18.82 0.96
N HIS A 53 4.99 -19.31 -0.11
CA HIS A 53 3.57 -19.64 -0.08
C HIS A 53 3.34 -21.04 -0.66
N ARG A 54 2.39 -21.76 -0.05
CA ARG A 54 1.84 -22.97 -0.62
C ARG A 54 0.72 -22.60 -1.59
N LEU A 55 0.93 -22.87 -2.87
CA LEU A 55 0.06 -22.44 -3.96
C LEU A 55 -0.48 -23.64 -4.73
N LYS A 56 -1.68 -23.50 -5.28
CA LYS A 56 -2.34 -24.53 -6.05
C LYS A 56 -2.00 -24.38 -7.53
N VAL A 57 -1.76 -25.51 -8.18
CA VAL A 57 -1.57 -25.62 -9.64
C VAL A 57 -2.93 -25.59 -10.32
N ASP A 58 -3.11 -24.73 -11.33
CA ASP A 58 -4.33 -24.66 -12.14
C ASP A 58 -4.38 -25.75 -13.25
N ALA A 59 -5.49 -25.79 -14.02
CA ALA A 59 -5.69 -26.75 -15.09
C ALA A 59 -4.68 -26.65 -16.24
N GLY A 60 -3.93 -25.53 -16.33
CA GLY A 60 -2.88 -25.33 -17.32
C GLY A 60 -1.47 -25.54 -16.78
N GLY A 61 -1.31 -26.09 -15.58
CA GLY A 61 0.00 -26.24 -14.92
C GLY A 61 0.56 -24.89 -14.45
N ARG A 62 -0.29 -23.90 -14.22
CA ARG A 62 0.13 -22.56 -13.81
C ARG A 62 -0.04 -22.38 -12.32
N VAL A 63 0.94 -21.70 -11.72
CA VAL A 63 0.93 -21.29 -10.31
C VAL A 63 0.98 -19.77 -10.29
N VAL A 64 -0.04 -19.14 -9.72
CA VAL A 64 -0.14 -17.69 -9.65
C VAL A 64 0.26 -17.22 -8.25
N PRO A 65 1.35 -16.46 -8.13
CA PRO A 65 1.76 -15.87 -6.87
C PRO A 65 0.67 -14.98 -6.28
N THR A 66 0.53 -14.99 -4.96
CA THR A 66 -0.46 -14.14 -4.25
C THR A 66 -0.02 -12.69 -4.13
N ARG A 67 1.28 -12.43 -4.27
CA ARG A 67 1.87 -11.09 -4.26
C ARG A 67 2.37 -10.72 -5.64
N ALA A 68 2.18 -9.47 -6.02
CA ALA A 68 2.54 -8.90 -7.33
C ALA A 68 3.17 -7.51 -7.15
N PRO A 69 3.96 -7.05 -8.12
CA PRO A 69 4.48 -7.78 -9.28
C PRO A 69 5.53 -8.83 -8.88
N LEU A 70 5.58 -9.95 -9.61
CA LEU A 70 6.61 -10.98 -9.44
C LEU A 70 7.95 -10.46 -9.96
N VAL A 71 8.96 -10.48 -9.11
CA VAL A 71 10.33 -10.02 -9.44
C VAL A 71 11.22 -11.20 -9.80
N ALA A 72 11.26 -12.21 -8.93
CA ALA A 72 12.08 -13.41 -9.12
C ALA A 72 11.43 -14.59 -8.43
N VAL A 73 11.76 -15.80 -8.91
CA VAL A 73 11.39 -17.06 -8.26
C VAL A 73 12.69 -17.72 -7.81
N GLU A 74 12.81 -18.00 -6.54
CA GLU A 74 14.01 -18.60 -5.94
C GLU A 74 13.92 -20.11 -5.94
N ALA A 75 12.75 -20.65 -5.56
CA ALA A 75 12.55 -22.10 -5.50
C ALA A 75 11.08 -22.46 -5.72
N VAL A 76 10.86 -23.63 -6.32
CA VAL A 76 9.57 -24.31 -6.38
C VAL A 76 9.78 -25.74 -5.92
N THR A 77 9.09 -26.13 -4.86
CA THR A 77 9.20 -27.48 -4.28
C THR A 77 7.83 -28.12 -4.10
N ALA A 78 7.78 -29.43 -4.13
CA ALA A 78 6.61 -30.19 -3.70
C ALA A 78 6.47 -30.11 -2.17
N ASP A 79 5.34 -30.58 -1.65
CA ASP A 79 5.09 -30.61 -0.20
C ASP A 79 6.11 -31.50 0.57
N ASP A 80 6.75 -32.45 -0.11
CA ASP A 80 7.81 -33.30 0.44
C ASP A 80 9.21 -32.67 0.39
N GLY A 81 9.32 -31.44 -0.14
CA GLY A 81 10.58 -30.71 -0.28
C GLY A 81 11.34 -31.00 -1.58
N GLN A 82 10.85 -31.88 -2.46
CA GLN A 82 11.51 -32.18 -3.73
C GLN A 82 11.41 -30.96 -4.67
N SER A 83 12.55 -30.57 -5.28
CA SER A 83 12.59 -29.46 -6.25
C SER A 83 11.84 -29.81 -7.52
N ILE A 84 11.02 -28.88 -7.98
CA ILE A 84 10.20 -29.02 -9.20
C ILE A 84 10.76 -28.09 -10.28
N PRO A 85 11.03 -28.60 -11.49
CA PRO A 85 11.39 -27.77 -12.64
C PRO A 85 10.26 -26.79 -12.96
N TYR A 86 10.62 -25.52 -13.18
CA TYR A 86 9.65 -24.48 -13.48
C TYR A 86 10.15 -23.51 -14.56
N GLN A 87 9.22 -22.76 -15.15
CA GLN A 87 9.49 -21.63 -16.02
C GLN A 87 8.71 -20.43 -15.55
N VAL A 88 9.40 -19.28 -15.44
CA VAL A 88 8.73 -18.01 -15.12
C VAL A 88 8.17 -17.42 -16.39
N ARG A 89 6.88 -17.09 -16.38
CA ARG A 89 6.15 -16.42 -17.44
C ARG A 89 5.59 -15.12 -16.90
N HIS A 90 5.00 -14.28 -17.77
CA HIS A 90 4.44 -12.97 -17.38
C HIS A 90 3.46 -13.08 -16.19
N GLY A 91 3.96 -12.93 -14.97
CA GLY A 91 3.17 -12.90 -13.75
C GLY A 91 2.70 -14.26 -13.20
N PHE A 92 3.13 -15.38 -13.77
CA PHE A 92 2.85 -16.73 -13.26
C PHE A 92 4.06 -17.66 -13.45
N ILE A 93 4.01 -18.81 -12.78
CA ILE A 93 5.03 -19.84 -12.82
C ILE A 93 4.42 -21.06 -13.49
N GLN A 94 5.06 -21.57 -14.53
CA GLN A 94 4.63 -22.77 -15.23
C GLN A 94 5.38 -23.97 -14.65
N VAL A 95 4.63 -24.99 -14.23
CA VAL A 95 5.16 -26.28 -13.72
C VAL A 95 4.56 -27.44 -14.48
N ALA A 96 5.27 -28.55 -14.53
CA ALA A 96 4.81 -29.78 -15.19
C ALA A 96 4.12 -30.72 -14.17
N LEU A 97 3.07 -30.20 -13.50
CA LEU A 97 2.28 -30.94 -12.52
C LEU A 97 0.80 -30.95 -12.89
N PRO A 98 0.05 -31.99 -12.47
CA PRO A 98 -1.39 -32.05 -12.64
C PRO A 98 -2.12 -30.89 -11.96
N ALA A 99 -3.29 -30.57 -12.48
CA ALA A 99 -4.18 -29.60 -11.83
C ALA A 99 -4.58 -30.07 -10.43
N ASN A 100 -4.76 -29.11 -9.55
CA ASN A 100 -5.13 -29.27 -8.14
C ASN A 100 -4.02 -29.78 -7.21
N GLU A 101 -2.84 -30.07 -7.71
CA GLU A 101 -1.69 -30.28 -6.85
C GLU A 101 -1.22 -28.97 -6.19
N PHE A 102 -0.47 -29.11 -5.10
CA PHE A 102 0.09 -27.96 -4.39
C PHE A 102 1.60 -27.96 -4.48
N VAL A 103 2.14 -26.76 -4.57
CA VAL A 103 3.59 -26.52 -4.56
C VAL A 103 3.91 -25.42 -3.55
N VAL A 104 5.07 -25.51 -2.94
CA VAL A 104 5.62 -24.44 -2.11
C VAL A 104 6.55 -23.61 -2.99
N VAL A 105 6.23 -22.32 -3.12
CA VAL A 105 6.99 -21.40 -3.95
C VAL A 105 7.63 -20.32 -3.07
N THR A 106 8.95 -20.19 -3.18
CA THR A 106 9.71 -19.08 -2.61
C THR A 106 10.03 -18.09 -3.73
N TYR A 107 9.56 -16.88 -3.59
CA TYR A 107 9.65 -15.86 -4.63
C TYR A 107 9.76 -14.46 -4.06
N ALA A 108 10.43 -13.56 -4.78
CA ALA A 108 10.48 -12.14 -4.51
C ALA A 108 9.37 -11.42 -5.29
N ALA A 109 8.61 -10.59 -4.62
CA ALA A 109 7.56 -9.78 -5.23
C ALA A 109 7.53 -8.37 -4.63
N GLY A 110 7.12 -7.40 -5.42
CA GLY A 110 7.02 -6.00 -5.03
C GLY A 110 7.56 -5.06 -6.10
N LEU A 111 7.51 -3.77 -5.83
CA LEU A 111 8.11 -2.75 -6.68
C LEU A 111 9.54 -2.47 -6.23
N ALA A 112 10.46 -2.29 -7.19
CA ALA A 112 11.86 -1.95 -6.88
C ALA A 112 11.97 -0.59 -6.17
N GLU A 113 11.08 0.34 -6.53
CA GLU A 113 11.01 1.67 -5.94
C GLU A 113 9.57 2.04 -5.65
N VAL A 114 9.35 2.81 -4.58
CA VAL A 114 8.03 3.38 -4.29
C VAL A 114 7.69 4.43 -5.35
N PRO A 115 6.56 4.30 -6.07
CA PRO A 115 6.19 5.29 -7.07
C PRO A 115 6.09 6.70 -6.49
N ALA A 116 6.65 7.69 -7.17
CA ALA A 116 6.65 9.08 -6.71
C ALA A 116 5.24 9.59 -6.37
N ALA A 117 4.22 9.20 -7.16
CA ALA A 117 2.84 9.56 -6.89
C ALA A 117 2.36 9.07 -5.51
N VAL A 118 2.72 7.85 -5.11
CA VAL A 118 2.36 7.30 -3.79
C VAL A 118 3.11 8.05 -2.69
N ARG A 119 4.41 8.25 -2.87
CA ARG A 119 5.26 8.94 -1.90
C ARG A 119 4.78 10.37 -1.64
N LEU A 120 4.58 11.16 -2.70
CA LEU A 120 4.16 12.55 -2.59
C LEU A 120 2.73 12.68 -2.01
N GLN A 121 1.81 11.81 -2.43
CA GLN A 121 0.45 11.82 -1.92
C GLN A 121 0.39 11.51 -0.43
N LEU A 122 1.13 10.50 0.03
CA LEU A 122 1.20 10.15 1.45
C LEU A 122 1.90 11.24 2.27
N ALA A 123 2.97 11.86 1.73
CA ALA A 123 3.62 12.99 2.40
C ALA A 123 2.65 14.18 2.60
N ASP A 124 1.84 14.52 1.58
CA ASP A 124 0.81 15.54 1.71
C ASP A 124 -0.28 15.16 2.71
N SER A 125 -0.66 13.90 2.77
CA SER A 125 -1.64 13.40 3.76
C SER A 125 -1.09 13.47 5.18
N VAL A 126 0.19 13.12 5.41
CA VAL A 126 0.86 13.32 6.71
C VAL A 126 0.88 14.80 7.08
N ARG A 127 1.29 15.67 6.15
CA ARG A 127 1.27 17.13 6.34
C ARG A 127 -0.10 17.63 6.79
N ARG A 128 -1.16 17.25 6.08
CA ARG A 128 -2.53 17.65 6.42
C ARG A 128 -2.92 17.25 7.85
N ILE A 129 -2.55 16.04 8.28
CA ILE A 129 -2.86 15.53 9.62
C ILE A 129 -2.03 16.25 10.69
N LEU A 130 -0.75 16.53 10.42
CA LEU A 130 0.11 17.28 11.34
C LEU A 130 -0.40 18.71 11.59
N LEU A 131 -1.00 19.32 10.58
CA LEU A 131 -1.53 20.69 10.65
C LEU A 131 -2.95 20.75 11.22
N ILE A 132 -3.55 19.63 11.66
CA ILE A 132 -4.84 19.66 12.34
C ILE A 132 -4.68 20.38 13.67
N PRO A 133 -5.46 21.47 13.92
CA PRO A 133 -5.43 22.16 15.20
C PRO A 133 -5.87 21.26 16.37
N ASP A 134 -5.28 21.48 17.54
CA ASP A 134 -5.55 20.67 18.73
C ASP A 134 -7.03 20.60 19.08
N ALA A 135 -7.77 21.70 18.91
CA ALA A 135 -9.21 21.73 19.14
C ALA A 135 -9.97 20.72 18.24
N ALA A 136 -9.62 20.64 16.95
CA ALA A 136 -10.22 19.67 16.04
C ALA A 136 -9.76 18.24 16.36
N ALA A 137 -8.50 18.05 16.75
CA ALA A 137 -7.98 16.76 17.18
C ALA A 137 -8.71 16.23 18.45
N GLN A 138 -9.16 17.13 19.32
CA GLN A 138 -9.97 16.82 20.51
C GLN A 138 -11.46 16.64 20.23
N GLY A 139 -11.87 16.73 18.98
CA GLY A 139 -13.25 16.48 18.56
C GLY A 139 -14.11 17.73 18.32
N ALA A 140 -13.55 18.94 18.41
CA ALA A 140 -14.31 20.14 18.09
C ALA A 140 -14.63 20.17 16.58
N THR A 141 -15.90 20.38 16.25
CA THR A 141 -16.37 20.55 14.86
C THR A 141 -16.32 22.02 14.44
N GLN A 142 -16.30 22.92 15.39
CA GLN A 142 -16.30 24.37 15.19
C GLN A 142 -15.59 25.04 16.35
N MET A 143 -14.87 26.12 16.08
CA MET A 143 -14.27 27.01 17.07
C MET A 143 -14.66 28.43 16.75
N THR A 144 -15.12 29.16 17.76
CA THR A 144 -15.45 30.58 17.63
C THR A 144 -14.60 31.38 18.61
N GLU A 145 -13.84 32.31 18.07
CA GLU A 145 -13.01 33.26 18.84
C GLU A 145 -13.59 34.64 18.69
N THR A 146 -13.79 35.35 19.83
CA THR A 146 -14.25 36.73 19.84
C THR A 146 -13.18 37.60 20.47
N THR A 147 -12.68 38.59 19.70
CA THR A 147 -11.68 39.54 20.16
C THR A 147 -12.25 40.95 19.97
N GLY A 148 -12.77 41.50 21.04
CA GLY A 148 -13.48 42.80 20.99
C GLY A 148 -14.73 42.72 20.09
N PRO A 149 -14.89 43.63 19.09
CA PRO A 149 -16.03 43.61 18.21
C PRO A 149 -15.96 42.57 17.08
N PHE A 150 -14.84 41.83 16.99
CA PHE A 150 -14.61 40.87 15.90
C PHE A 150 -14.85 39.44 16.37
N THR A 151 -15.68 38.70 15.65
CA THR A 151 -15.93 37.29 15.87
C THR A 151 -15.45 36.49 14.66
N GLN A 152 -14.53 35.54 14.86
CA GLN A 152 -14.05 34.62 13.84
C GLN A 152 -14.54 33.22 14.17
N THR A 153 -15.27 32.61 13.23
CA THR A 153 -15.71 31.23 13.35
C THR A 153 -14.95 30.36 12.36
N ARG A 154 -14.33 29.29 12.84
CA ARG A 154 -13.66 28.27 12.03
C ARG A 154 -14.44 26.97 12.13
N GLN A 155 -14.78 26.39 11.00
CA GLN A 155 -15.35 25.04 10.93
C GLN A 155 -14.27 24.06 10.48
N TYR A 156 -14.26 22.90 11.10
CA TYR A 156 -13.32 21.83 10.76
C TYR A 156 -14.00 20.78 9.89
N ALA A 157 -13.28 20.29 8.88
CA ALA A 157 -13.76 19.20 8.05
C ALA A 157 -13.94 17.91 8.87
N THR A 158 -14.95 17.13 8.56
CA THR A 158 -15.29 15.91 9.31
C THR A 158 -14.12 14.92 9.45
N TRP A 159 -13.25 14.84 8.45
CA TRP A 159 -12.06 13.98 8.48
C TRP A 159 -10.97 14.47 9.45
N ALA A 160 -10.97 15.77 9.81
CA ALA A 160 -10.03 16.37 10.75
C ALA A 160 -10.48 16.20 12.21
N VAL A 161 -11.79 15.99 12.42
CA VAL A 161 -12.37 15.87 13.77
C VAL A 161 -11.95 14.53 14.41
N GLY A 162 -11.41 14.61 15.63
CA GLY A 162 -10.92 13.46 16.37
C GLY A 162 -9.49 13.02 16.00
N GLY A 163 -8.78 13.78 15.16
CA GLY A 163 -7.35 13.54 14.89
C GLY A 163 -7.02 12.17 14.28
N GLN A 164 -8.00 11.52 13.62
CA GLN A 164 -7.79 10.20 13.06
C GLN A 164 -6.92 10.25 11.81
N ALA A 165 -5.84 9.48 11.80
CA ALA A 165 -5.05 9.25 10.61
C ALA A 165 -5.76 8.23 9.72
N LEU A 166 -6.58 8.72 8.79
CA LEU A 166 -7.33 7.95 7.80
C LEU A 166 -6.92 8.36 6.39
N LEU A 167 -7.01 7.42 5.45
CA LEU A 167 -6.84 7.72 4.04
C LEU A 167 -7.94 8.64 3.54
N SER A 168 -7.56 9.75 2.91
CA SER A 168 -8.50 10.62 2.21
C SER A 168 -9.13 9.89 1.01
N PRO A 169 -10.24 10.40 0.45
CA PRO A 169 -10.79 9.85 -0.79
C PRO A 169 -9.77 9.77 -1.93
N ASP A 170 -8.89 10.75 -2.06
CA ASP A 170 -7.84 10.78 -3.09
C ASP A 170 -6.77 9.72 -2.84
N ASP A 171 -6.35 9.53 -1.57
CA ASP A 171 -5.44 8.45 -1.19
C ASP A 171 -6.05 7.08 -1.51
N GLN A 172 -7.36 6.93 -1.25
CA GLN A 172 -8.08 5.70 -1.53
C GLN A 172 -8.18 5.42 -3.04
N ALA A 173 -8.49 6.45 -3.84
CA ALA A 173 -8.55 6.35 -5.29
C ALA A 173 -7.18 5.97 -5.88
N LEU A 174 -6.10 6.58 -5.37
CA LEU A 174 -4.74 6.26 -5.75
C LEU A 174 -4.39 4.82 -5.37
N ALA A 175 -4.71 4.37 -4.16
CA ALA A 175 -4.47 2.99 -3.73
C ALA A 175 -5.23 1.98 -4.60
N ASP A 176 -6.49 2.27 -4.96
CA ASP A 176 -7.29 1.44 -5.84
C ASP A 176 -6.71 1.37 -7.27
N ALA A 177 -6.06 2.43 -7.77
CA ALA A 177 -5.38 2.43 -9.06
C ALA A 177 -4.17 1.48 -9.10
N TYR A 178 -3.50 1.29 -7.96
CA TYR A 178 -2.39 0.33 -7.82
C TYR A 178 -2.85 -1.10 -7.55
N ARG A 179 -4.15 -1.33 -7.38
CA ARG A 179 -4.66 -2.67 -7.10
C ARG A 179 -4.37 -3.61 -8.28
N PRO A 180 -3.76 -4.78 -8.04
CA PRO A 180 -3.50 -5.74 -9.11
C PRO A 180 -4.81 -6.12 -9.79
N ARG A 181 -4.90 -5.86 -11.09
CA ARG A 181 -6.03 -6.34 -11.88
C ARG A 181 -5.85 -7.85 -12.02
N ARG A 182 -6.78 -8.63 -11.49
CA ARG A 182 -6.86 -10.05 -11.84
C ARG A 182 -7.11 -10.07 -13.34
N ALA A 183 -6.21 -10.72 -14.11
CA ALA A 183 -6.49 -11.04 -15.49
C ALA A 183 -7.78 -11.86 -15.51
N GLY A 184 -8.88 -11.24 -15.89
CA GLY A 184 -10.13 -11.94 -16.09
C GLY A 184 -9.87 -13.00 -17.16
N HIS A 185 -10.43 -14.19 -17.01
CA HIS A 185 -10.49 -15.16 -18.10
C HIS A 185 -11.26 -14.50 -19.24
N VAL A 186 -10.56 -13.99 -20.22
CA VAL A 186 -11.15 -13.62 -21.50
C VAL A 186 -11.50 -14.95 -22.18
N TRP A 187 -12.76 -15.33 -22.12
CA TRP A 187 -13.29 -16.38 -22.98
C TRP A 187 -13.33 -15.80 -24.40
N VAL A 188 -12.33 -16.13 -25.18
CA VAL A 188 -12.43 -15.96 -26.65
C VAL A 188 -13.34 -17.08 -27.11
N MET A 189 -14.62 -16.76 -27.34
CA MET A 189 -15.48 -17.64 -28.10
C MET A 189 -14.92 -17.66 -29.51
N GLY A 190 -14.29 -18.77 -29.87
CA GLY A 190 -13.87 -19.05 -31.24
C GLY A 190 -15.14 -19.09 -32.09
N GLY A 191 -15.28 -18.09 -32.97
CA GLY A 191 -16.21 -18.17 -34.07
C GLY A 191 -15.78 -19.29 -35.00
N ALA A 192 -16.74 -20.13 -35.38
CA ALA A 192 -16.63 -21.15 -36.37
C ALA A 192 -16.41 -20.52 -37.77
#